data_df309b9f71d5d24b5d272ff7a01f1129
#
_entry.id   df309b9f71d5d24b5d272ff7a01f1129
#
_cell.length_a   1.000
_cell.length_b   1.000
_cell.length_c   1.000
_cell.angle_alpha   90.00
_cell.angle_beta   90.00
_cell.angle_gamma   90.00
#
_symmetry.space_group_name_H-M   'P 1'
#
loop_
_entity.id
_entity.type
_entity.pdbx_description
1 polymer ?
#
loop_
_entity_poly.entity_id
_entity_poly.type
_entity_poly.pdbx_seq_one_letter_code
_entity_poly.pdbx_strand_id
1 'polypeptide(L)'
;MNTVWSDLVQGIGTLYQSRALRFSDALRQPYMQHFDLRQCRRLLEIGCGPGALSGSLSCWYPEAEVIGLDRDSEFVRFAQEAAPAARFVEGDATALPFPDESFDATISHTVSEHVPTEPFYREQYRVLRPGGVCLMLSARRGIHVAAPCIREESAFENEVWERVGERCKATDQEIGVGAYGMNELQHPIAMEKYGFHNVSTSYLTVNLTPDNPSTTPEAAHAMINAHRQTSLDAIGFLTRIAADLVTPDEIDELRRIVNARYDKRIALYDAGEKQWDTTVCLTMILRGEK
;
A
#
# COMPACT_ATOMS: atom_id res chain seq x y z
N MET A 1 19.28 -9.71 -1.02
CA MET A 1 18.30 -10.84 -1.13
C MET A 1 17.22 -10.35 -2.05
N ASN A 2 17.05 -10.96 -3.21
CA ASN A 2 15.93 -10.61 -4.08
C ASN A 2 14.63 -10.89 -3.33
N THR A 3 13.88 -9.87 -3.09
CA THR A 3 12.60 -10.00 -2.43
C THR A 3 11.56 -10.31 -3.51
N VAL A 4 10.85 -11.37 -3.28
CA VAL A 4 9.77 -11.88 -4.15
C VAL A 4 8.55 -10.94 -4.20
N TRP A 5 8.58 -9.79 -3.49
CA TRP A 5 7.38 -8.97 -3.30
C TRP A 5 6.92 -8.31 -4.59
N SER A 6 7.81 -7.55 -5.25
CA SER A 6 7.52 -6.92 -6.55
C SER A 6 7.25 -7.93 -7.66
N ASP A 7 7.79 -9.14 -7.50
CA ASP A 7 7.66 -10.21 -8.49
C ASP A 7 6.41 -11.08 -8.33
N LEU A 8 5.95 -11.36 -7.10
CA LEU A 8 4.91 -12.35 -6.83
C LEU A 8 3.72 -11.84 -6.01
N VAL A 9 3.82 -10.69 -5.34
CA VAL A 9 2.75 -10.20 -4.46
C VAL A 9 2.01 -9.03 -5.09
N GLN A 10 2.73 -8.00 -5.52
CA GLN A 10 2.10 -6.82 -6.09
C GLN A 10 3.03 -6.07 -7.05
N GLY A 11 2.57 -5.81 -8.27
CA GLY A 11 3.31 -5.06 -9.27
C GLY A 11 3.67 -3.64 -8.79
N ILE A 12 4.86 -3.17 -9.16
CA ILE A 12 5.42 -1.88 -8.70
C ILE A 12 4.47 -0.72 -9.00
N GLY A 13 4.01 -0.63 -10.26
CA GLY A 13 3.12 0.46 -10.70
C GLY A 13 1.77 0.43 -9.99
N THR A 14 1.19 -0.76 -9.81
CA THR A 14 -0.09 -0.93 -9.10
C THR A 14 0.03 -0.53 -7.63
N LEU A 15 1.09 -0.96 -6.96
CA LEU A 15 1.33 -0.58 -5.57
C LEU A 15 1.51 0.94 -5.44
N TYR A 16 2.30 1.55 -6.32
CA TYR A 16 2.50 2.99 -6.35
C TYR A 16 1.17 3.74 -6.54
N GLN A 17 0.42 3.43 -7.57
CA GLN A 17 -0.85 4.09 -7.89
C GLN A 17 -1.87 3.97 -6.76
N SER A 18 -2.03 2.77 -6.20
CA SER A 18 -2.96 2.54 -5.09
C SER A 18 -2.58 3.35 -3.83
N ARG A 19 -1.30 3.52 -3.57
CA ARG A 19 -0.80 4.31 -2.43
C ARG A 19 -0.87 5.81 -2.72
N ALA A 20 -0.53 6.26 -3.92
CA ALA A 20 -0.65 7.66 -4.34
C ALA A 20 -2.08 8.19 -4.20
N LEU A 21 -3.09 7.38 -4.53
CA LEU A 21 -4.50 7.73 -4.30
C LEU A 21 -4.84 7.87 -2.82
N ARG A 22 -4.33 6.98 -1.97
CA ARG A 22 -4.59 6.99 -0.52
C ARG A 22 -3.86 8.11 0.22
N PHE A 23 -2.70 8.52 -0.26
CA PHE A 23 -1.88 9.59 0.30
C PHE A 23 -1.87 10.85 -0.58
N SER A 24 -2.94 11.08 -1.34
CA SER A 24 -3.08 12.26 -2.19
C SER A 24 -3.22 13.55 -1.37
N ASP A 25 -2.91 14.69 -1.99
CA ASP A 25 -3.03 16.01 -1.35
C ASP A 25 -4.45 16.33 -0.85
N ALA A 26 -5.48 15.73 -1.43
CA ALA A 26 -6.85 15.84 -0.94
C ALA A 26 -7.01 15.31 0.51
N LEU A 27 -6.15 14.37 0.91
CA LEU A 27 -6.15 13.77 2.25
C LEU A 27 -5.02 14.32 3.15
N ARG A 28 -4.23 15.30 2.67
CA ARG A 28 -3.10 15.89 3.40
C ARG A 28 -3.47 16.36 4.79
N GLN A 29 -4.50 17.20 4.91
CA GLN A 29 -4.87 17.80 6.19
C GLN A 29 -5.33 16.78 7.23
N PRO A 30 -6.21 15.82 6.91
CA PRO A 30 -6.53 14.71 7.81
C PRO A 30 -5.30 13.93 8.28
N TYR A 31 -4.39 13.55 7.36
CA TYR A 31 -3.18 12.83 7.76
C TYR A 31 -2.27 13.67 8.66
N MET A 32 -1.99 14.92 8.29
CA MET A 32 -1.14 15.79 9.10
C MET A 32 -1.68 16.04 10.51
N GLN A 33 -3.01 16.08 10.66
CA GLN A 33 -3.66 16.21 11.97
C GLN A 33 -3.42 14.97 12.85
N HIS A 34 -3.50 13.77 12.28
CA HIS A 34 -3.26 12.53 13.01
C HIS A 34 -1.77 12.26 13.26
N PHE A 35 -0.91 12.63 12.33
CA PHE A 35 0.53 12.38 12.45
C PHE A 35 1.20 13.30 13.45
N ASP A 36 0.84 14.57 13.44
CA ASP A 36 1.40 15.65 14.28
C ASP A 36 2.94 15.71 14.25
N LEU A 37 3.52 15.76 13.03
CA LEU A 37 4.96 15.74 12.80
C LEU A 37 5.56 17.11 12.44
N ARG A 38 4.86 18.22 12.69
CA ARG A 38 5.29 19.57 12.25
C ARG A 38 6.65 20.01 12.82
N GLN A 39 7.02 19.47 13.96
CA GLN A 39 8.33 19.77 14.61
C GLN A 39 9.45 18.82 14.19
N CYS A 40 9.12 17.73 13.49
CA CYS A 40 10.07 16.74 13.04
C CYS A 40 10.88 17.27 11.85
N ARG A 41 12.18 16.98 11.83
CA ARG A 41 13.11 17.36 10.77
C ARG A 41 13.71 16.17 10.06
N ARG A 42 13.56 14.97 10.62
CA ARG A 42 14.11 13.76 10.05
C ARG A 42 13.13 12.59 10.21
N LEU A 43 12.54 12.17 9.11
CA LEU A 43 11.49 11.15 9.04
C LEU A 43 12.02 9.90 8.34
N LEU A 44 11.72 8.73 8.89
CA LEU A 44 12.02 7.44 8.27
C LEU A 44 10.70 6.72 7.95
N GLU A 45 10.42 6.47 6.67
CA GLU A 45 9.39 5.52 6.27
C GLU A 45 10.00 4.13 6.13
N ILE A 46 9.48 3.15 6.88
CA ILE A 46 9.92 1.76 6.88
C ILE A 46 8.96 0.94 6.04
N GLY A 47 9.50 0.18 5.08
CA GLY A 47 8.72 -0.53 4.08
C GLY A 47 8.04 0.46 3.11
N CYS A 48 8.83 1.38 2.57
CA CYS A 48 8.30 2.47 1.73
C CYS A 48 7.74 2.01 0.39
N GLY A 49 8.00 0.74 0.00
CA GLY A 49 7.61 0.24 -1.30
C GLY A 49 8.10 1.15 -2.43
N PRO A 50 7.28 1.42 -3.45
CA PRO A 50 7.63 2.30 -4.56
C PRO A 50 7.59 3.82 -4.23
N GLY A 51 7.55 4.21 -2.93
CA GLY A 51 7.83 5.56 -2.47
C GLY A 51 6.65 6.55 -2.47
N ALA A 52 5.42 6.11 -2.65
CA ALA A 52 4.27 7.03 -2.74
C ALA A 52 4.03 7.83 -1.45
N LEU A 53 4.09 7.19 -0.27
CA LEU A 53 3.93 7.91 1.00
C LEU A 53 5.17 8.79 1.30
N SER A 54 6.40 8.32 1.03
CA SER A 54 7.61 9.14 1.15
C SER A 54 7.53 10.42 0.32
N GLY A 55 7.02 10.31 -0.92
CA GLY A 55 6.78 11.47 -1.78
C GLY A 55 5.78 12.45 -1.18
N SER A 56 4.65 11.94 -0.68
CA SER A 56 3.65 12.76 0.01
C SER A 56 4.21 13.42 1.27
N LEU A 57 4.95 12.68 2.10
CA LEU A 57 5.59 13.23 3.30
C LEU A 57 6.57 14.36 2.98
N SER A 58 7.36 14.23 1.89
CA SER A 58 8.28 15.28 1.45
C SER A 58 7.56 16.56 1.03
N CYS A 59 6.39 16.44 0.40
CA CYS A 59 5.55 17.56 0.05
C CYS A 59 4.82 18.17 1.28
N TRP A 60 4.38 17.32 2.21
CA TRP A 60 3.61 17.77 3.38
C TRP A 60 4.48 18.38 4.47
N TYR A 61 5.74 17.94 4.57
CA TYR A 61 6.72 18.38 5.55
C TYR A 61 8.02 18.86 4.87
N PRO A 62 7.96 19.96 4.11
CA PRO A 62 9.09 20.41 3.25
C PRO A 62 10.37 20.78 4.02
N GLU A 63 10.25 20.97 5.33
CA GLU A 63 11.39 21.24 6.22
C GLU A 63 12.04 19.96 6.78
N ALA A 64 11.49 18.78 6.48
CA ALA A 64 12.00 17.51 6.96
C ALA A 64 12.77 16.75 5.88
N GLU A 65 13.89 16.15 6.25
CA GLU A 65 14.53 15.11 5.46
C GLU A 65 13.69 13.84 5.56
N VAL A 66 13.13 13.37 4.45
CA VAL A 66 12.39 12.13 4.38
C VAL A 66 13.27 11.02 3.78
N ILE A 67 13.41 9.93 4.52
CA ILE A 67 14.13 8.73 4.08
C ILE A 67 13.13 7.58 4.02
N GLY A 68 13.02 6.94 2.85
CA GLY A 68 12.28 5.70 2.65
C GLY A 68 13.24 4.50 2.68
N LEU A 69 12.87 3.45 3.41
CA LEU A 69 13.61 2.19 3.44
C LEU A 69 12.70 1.06 2.98
N ASP A 70 13.19 0.25 2.05
CA ASP A 70 12.54 -1.00 1.67
C ASP A 70 13.61 -2.08 1.41
N ARG A 71 13.25 -3.34 1.59
CA ARG A 71 14.15 -4.46 1.29
C ARG A 71 14.16 -4.85 -0.19
N ASP A 72 13.15 -4.42 -0.96
CA ASP A 72 13.02 -4.69 -2.38
C ASP A 72 13.74 -3.63 -3.21
N SER A 73 14.87 -4.02 -3.81
CA SER A 73 15.71 -3.12 -4.60
C SER A 73 14.98 -2.54 -5.82
N GLU A 74 14.01 -3.25 -6.39
CA GLU A 74 13.21 -2.76 -7.52
C GLU A 74 12.25 -1.65 -7.07
N PHE A 75 11.65 -1.80 -5.88
CA PHE A 75 10.87 -0.72 -5.26
C PHE A 75 11.73 0.50 -4.97
N VAL A 76 12.89 0.30 -4.37
CA VAL A 76 13.83 1.40 -4.06
C VAL A 76 14.25 2.15 -5.33
N ARG A 77 14.58 1.44 -6.41
CA ARG A 77 14.93 2.04 -7.70
C ARG A 77 13.78 2.86 -8.26
N PHE A 78 12.57 2.30 -8.29
CA PHE A 78 11.39 3.01 -8.77
C PHE A 78 11.09 4.25 -7.91
N ALA A 79 11.19 4.14 -6.58
CA ALA A 79 10.92 5.22 -5.64
C ALA A 79 11.86 6.41 -5.84
N GLN A 80 13.14 6.16 -6.16
CA GLN A 80 14.13 7.21 -6.47
C GLN A 80 13.72 8.07 -7.67
N GLU A 81 13.09 7.46 -8.66
CA GLU A 81 12.58 8.17 -9.85
C GLU A 81 11.24 8.85 -9.60
N ALA A 82 10.33 8.17 -8.89
CA ALA A 82 8.96 8.62 -8.66
C ALA A 82 8.84 9.73 -7.61
N ALA A 83 9.72 9.75 -6.61
CA ALA A 83 9.69 10.71 -5.50
C ALA A 83 11.09 11.31 -5.20
N PRO A 84 11.69 12.06 -6.13
CA PRO A 84 13.07 12.54 -6.03
C PRO A 84 13.32 13.53 -4.88
N ALA A 85 12.29 14.04 -4.22
CA ALA A 85 12.39 14.88 -3.04
C ALA A 85 12.71 14.10 -1.76
N ALA A 86 12.52 12.79 -1.76
CA ALA A 86 12.91 11.88 -0.67
C ALA A 86 14.19 11.13 -1.02
N ARG A 87 14.87 10.60 -0.01
CA ARG A 87 16.02 9.70 -0.17
C ARG A 87 15.56 8.26 0.05
N PHE A 88 16.06 7.30 -0.73
CA PHE A 88 15.68 5.89 -0.58
C PHE A 88 16.91 5.01 -0.33
N VAL A 89 16.72 4.00 0.53
CA VAL A 89 17.77 3.08 0.97
C VAL A 89 17.22 1.66 0.98
N GLU A 90 17.98 0.72 0.43
CA GLU A 90 17.68 -0.71 0.57
C GLU A 90 18.06 -1.16 1.99
N GLY A 91 17.15 -1.88 2.68
CA GLY A 91 17.42 -2.36 4.03
C GLY A 91 16.28 -3.19 4.60
N ASP A 92 16.59 -3.87 5.71
CA ASP A 92 15.66 -4.71 6.44
C ASP A 92 14.99 -3.93 7.57
N ALA A 93 13.66 -3.97 7.65
CA ALA A 93 12.87 -3.35 8.71
C ALA A 93 13.17 -3.89 10.12
N THR A 94 13.77 -5.09 10.19
CA THR A 94 14.14 -5.76 11.43
C THR A 94 15.62 -5.59 11.83
N ALA A 95 16.39 -4.86 11.01
CA ALA A 95 17.80 -4.55 11.23
C ALA A 95 18.14 -3.25 10.48
N LEU A 96 17.63 -2.12 10.97
CA LEU A 96 17.74 -0.82 10.30
C LEU A 96 19.19 -0.34 10.18
N PRO A 97 19.68 0.04 8.98
CA PRO A 97 21.07 0.43 8.76
C PRO A 97 21.34 1.89 9.18
N PHE A 98 20.78 2.31 10.31
CA PHE A 98 20.90 3.66 10.84
C PHE A 98 21.39 3.64 12.28
N PRO A 99 22.16 4.69 12.71
CA PRO A 99 22.57 4.83 14.11
C PRO A 99 21.36 4.96 15.05
N ASP A 100 21.62 4.70 16.33
CA ASP A 100 20.68 4.99 17.40
C ASP A 100 20.32 6.49 17.40
N GLU A 101 19.11 6.82 17.79
CA GLU A 101 18.66 8.20 18.02
C GLU A 101 18.87 9.14 16.83
N SER A 102 18.69 8.64 15.60
CA SER A 102 18.95 9.38 14.37
C SER A 102 17.70 10.00 13.72
N PHE A 103 16.48 9.65 14.19
CA PHE A 103 15.23 10.13 13.61
C PHE A 103 14.31 10.78 14.64
N ASP A 104 13.54 11.77 14.20
CA ASP A 104 12.48 12.40 14.99
C ASP A 104 11.16 11.60 14.91
N ALA A 105 10.92 10.93 13.76
CA ALA A 105 9.79 10.02 13.63
C ALA A 105 10.11 8.85 12.70
N THR A 106 9.50 7.68 13.02
CA THR A 106 9.39 6.53 12.12
C THR A 106 7.93 6.36 11.70
N ILE A 107 7.71 5.99 10.45
CA ILE A 107 6.39 5.77 9.87
C ILE A 107 6.43 4.44 9.13
N SER A 108 5.40 3.63 9.26
CA SER A 108 5.23 2.42 8.45
C SER A 108 3.77 2.28 8.02
N HIS A 109 3.53 1.80 6.80
CA HIS A 109 2.19 1.56 6.28
C HIS A 109 2.05 0.14 5.72
N THR A 110 1.22 -0.69 6.37
CA THR A 110 0.99 -2.09 5.99
C THR A 110 2.29 -2.92 5.91
N VAL A 111 3.14 -2.83 6.93
CA VAL A 111 4.43 -3.54 7.04
C VAL A 111 4.44 -4.51 8.21
N SER A 112 3.89 -4.08 9.36
CA SER A 112 3.93 -4.84 10.62
C SER A 112 3.37 -6.27 10.52
N GLU A 113 2.44 -6.49 9.60
CA GLU A 113 1.84 -7.79 9.32
C GLU A 113 2.76 -8.77 8.57
N HIS A 114 3.86 -8.28 8.01
CA HIS A 114 4.77 -9.05 7.16
C HIS A 114 6.14 -9.31 7.78
N VAL A 115 6.40 -8.76 8.97
CA VAL A 115 7.70 -8.83 9.64
C VAL A 115 7.57 -9.26 11.09
N PRO A 116 8.59 -9.95 11.67
CA PRO A 116 8.59 -10.32 13.08
C PRO A 116 8.41 -9.12 13.99
N THR A 117 7.43 -9.17 14.85
CA THR A 117 6.94 -8.03 15.68
C THR A 117 8.03 -7.45 16.58
N GLU A 118 8.78 -8.31 17.31
CA GLU A 118 9.77 -7.85 18.28
C GLU A 118 10.91 -7.05 17.64
N PRO A 119 11.68 -7.57 16.67
CA PRO A 119 12.76 -6.80 16.06
C PRO A 119 12.23 -5.56 15.34
N PHE A 120 11.05 -5.59 14.74
CA PHE A 120 10.43 -4.45 14.07
C PHE A 120 10.19 -3.27 15.01
N TYR A 121 9.62 -3.48 16.20
CA TYR A 121 9.41 -2.41 17.16
C TYR A 121 10.72 -1.98 17.87
N ARG A 122 11.60 -2.94 18.18
CA ARG A 122 12.89 -2.62 18.81
C ARG A 122 13.77 -1.73 17.94
N GLU A 123 13.84 -1.99 16.65
CA GLU A 123 14.61 -1.18 15.72
C GLU A 123 14.04 0.23 15.56
N GLN A 124 12.72 0.37 15.47
CA GLN A 124 12.09 1.69 15.46
C GLN A 124 12.38 2.46 16.75
N TYR A 125 12.26 1.79 17.91
CA TYR A 125 12.61 2.41 19.19
C TYR A 125 14.08 2.82 19.26
N ARG A 126 14.99 1.98 18.78
CA ARG A 126 16.44 2.25 18.78
C ARG A 126 16.79 3.50 17.97
N VAL A 127 16.29 3.59 16.73
CA VAL A 127 16.65 4.69 15.83
C VAL A 127 15.95 6.00 16.13
N LEU A 128 14.87 5.99 16.92
CA LEU A 128 14.18 7.20 17.35
C LEU A 128 14.97 7.91 18.44
N ARG A 129 15.03 9.25 18.40
CA ARG A 129 15.52 10.10 19.48
C ARG A 129 14.60 10.04 20.69
N PRO A 130 15.07 10.36 21.91
CA PRO A 130 14.17 10.58 23.05
C PRO A 130 13.09 11.62 22.70
N GLY A 131 11.82 11.28 22.96
CA GLY A 131 10.66 12.06 22.54
C GLY A 131 10.28 11.91 21.06
N GLY A 132 10.97 11.04 20.33
CA GLY A 132 10.63 10.74 18.93
C GLY A 132 9.35 9.92 18.80
N VAL A 133 8.69 10.01 17.65
CA VAL A 133 7.36 9.45 17.38
C VAL A 133 7.44 8.22 16.50
N CYS A 134 6.79 7.14 16.91
CA CYS A 134 6.53 5.97 16.06
C CYS A 134 5.08 6.03 15.55
N LEU A 135 4.91 6.03 14.23
CA LEU A 135 3.62 5.93 13.56
C LEU A 135 3.52 4.60 12.81
N MET A 136 2.50 3.83 13.11
CA MET A 136 2.19 2.62 12.37
C MET A 136 0.78 2.74 11.79
N LEU A 137 0.71 2.64 10.46
CA LEU A 137 -0.54 2.69 9.71
C LEU A 137 -0.88 1.29 9.23
N SER A 138 -2.10 0.85 9.51
CA SER A 138 -2.56 -0.46 9.07
C SER A 138 -3.95 -0.36 8.46
N ALA A 139 -4.11 -0.89 7.25
CA ALA A 139 -5.42 -1.02 6.62
C ALA A 139 -6.23 -2.10 7.36
N ARG A 140 -7.41 -1.74 7.87
CA ARG A 140 -8.20 -2.62 8.74
C ARG A 140 -9.39 -3.22 8.04
N ARG A 141 -10.29 -2.40 7.61
CA ARG A 141 -11.51 -2.81 6.93
C ARG A 141 -11.71 -1.97 5.68
N GLY A 142 -12.37 -2.54 4.71
CA GLY A 142 -12.71 -1.83 3.50
C GLY A 142 -14.07 -2.25 2.98
N ILE A 143 -14.65 -1.37 2.20
CA ILE A 143 -15.80 -1.66 1.35
C ILE A 143 -15.29 -1.55 -0.08
N HIS A 144 -15.53 -2.57 -0.87
CA HIS A 144 -15.27 -2.52 -2.30
C HIS A 144 -16.53 -2.93 -3.05
N VAL A 145 -17.03 -2.01 -3.85
CA VAL A 145 -18.19 -2.24 -4.71
C VAL A 145 -17.81 -1.90 -6.13
N ALA A 146 -17.65 -2.90 -6.97
CA ALA A 146 -17.33 -2.72 -8.37
C ALA A 146 -18.53 -2.18 -9.17
N ALA A 147 -18.26 -1.42 -10.22
CA ALA A 147 -19.28 -0.95 -11.16
C ALA A 147 -20.04 -2.13 -11.81
N PRO A 148 -21.34 -1.99 -12.12
CA PRO A 148 -22.08 -3.04 -12.79
C PRO A 148 -21.40 -3.57 -14.06
N CYS A 149 -20.83 -2.69 -14.88
CA CYS A 149 -20.13 -3.08 -16.11
C CYS A 149 -18.82 -3.87 -15.87
N ILE A 150 -18.32 -3.91 -14.62
CA ILE A 150 -17.11 -4.66 -14.23
C ILE A 150 -17.47 -6.00 -13.59
N ARG A 151 -18.62 -6.10 -12.93
CA ARG A 151 -19.06 -7.29 -12.20
C ARG A 151 -19.41 -8.50 -13.06
N GLU A 152 -19.75 -8.27 -14.33
CA GLU A 152 -20.15 -9.33 -15.24
C GLU A 152 -18.92 -10.16 -15.64
N GLU A 153 -18.59 -11.17 -14.84
CA GLU A 153 -17.58 -12.15 -15.21
C GLU A 153 -18.16 -13.11 -16.28
N SER A 154 -17.34 -13.43 -17.26
CA SER A 154 -17.71 -14.42 -18.27
C SER A 154 -17.52 -15.84 -17.74
N ALA A 155 -18.24 -16.81 -18.31
CA ALA A 155 -18.04 -18.23 -17.97
C ALA A 155 -16.58 -18.67 -18.16
N PHE A 156 -15.90 -18.12 -19.16
CA PHE A 156 -14.49 -18.35 -19.41
C PHE A 156 -13.58 -17.89 -18.24
N GLU A 157 -13.82 -16.68 -17.72
CA GLU A 157 -13.04 -16.18 -16.57
C GLU A 157 -13.24 -17.04 -15.34
N ASN A 158 -14.51 -17.38 -15.03
CA ASN A 158 -14.82 -18.22 -13.89
C ASN A 158 -14.12 -19.58 -13.98
N GLU A 159 -14.11 -20.20 -15.16
CA GLU A 159 -13.42 -21.48 -15.39
C GLU A 159 -11.90 -21.36 -15.14
N VAL A 160 -11.26 -20.32 -15.65
CA VAL A 160 -9.82 -20.11 -15.46
C VAL A 160 -9.50 -19.84 -13.99
N TRP A 161 -10.24 -18.93 -13.32
CA TRP A 161 -10.00 -18.61 -11.91
C TRP A 161 -10.27 -19.76 -10.95
N GLU A 162 -11.29 -20.60 -11.22
CA GLU A 162 -11.55 -21.81 -10.45
C GLU A 162 -10.38 -22.81 -10.58
N ARG A 163 -9.89 -23.02 -11.81
CA ARG A 163 -8.77 -23.93 -12.10
C ARG A 163 -7.47 -23.53 -11.39
N VAL A 164 -7.17 -22.24 -11.25
CA VAL A 164 -5.92 -21.75 -10.64
C VAL A 164 -6.04 -21.44 -9.15
N GLY A 165 -7.24 -21.40 -8.60
CA GLY A 165 -7.52 -20.88 -7.26
C GLY A 165 -6.72 -21.54 -6.14
N GLU A 166 -6.57 -22.87 -6.15
CA GLU A 166 -5.77 -23.58 -5.14
C GLU A 166 -4.27 -23.28 -5.26
N ARG A 167 -3.76 -23.09 -6.48
CA ARG A 167 -2.36 -22.71 -6.70
C ARG A 167 -2.11 -21.28 -6.17
N CYS A 168 -2.99 -20.33 -6.41
CA CYS A 168 -2.88 -18.97 -5.88
C CYS A 168 -2.85 -18.96 -4.34
N LYS A 169 -3.74 -19.68 -3.69
CA LYS A 169 -3.77 -19.81 -2.21
C LYS A 169 -2.49 -20.42 -1.65
N ALA A 170 -1.97 -21.48 -2.29
CA ALA A 170 -0.75 -22.13 -1.86
C ALA A 170 0.46 -21.19 -1.96
N THR A 171 0.54 -20.40 -3.03
CA THR A 171 1.60 -19.42 -3.24
C THR A 171 1.56 -18.31 -2.17
N ASP A 172 0.38 -17.75 -1.86
CA ASP A 172 0.22 -16.74 -0.81
C ASP A 172 0.70 -17.25 0.56
N GLN A 173 0.40 -18.50 0.89
CA GLN A 173 0.84 -19.14 2.14
C GLN A 173 2.36 -19.34 2.17
N GLU A 174 2.97 -19.77 1.06
CA GLU A 174 4.41 -20.00 0.96
C GLU A 174 5.21 -18.70 1.09
N ILE A 175 4.71 -17.60 0.50
CA ILE A 175 5.34 -16.29 0.59
C ILE A 175 5.21 -15.69 2.01
N GLY A 176 4.26 -16.14 2.81
CA GLY A 176 4.03 -15.67 4.18
C GLY A 176 3.43 -14.28 4.26
N VAL A 177 2.65 -13.88 3.29
CA VAL A 177 1.91 -12.61 3.32
C VAL A 177 0.99 -12.56 4.53
N GLY A 178 1.17 -11.55 5.41
CA GLY A 178 0.34 -11.39 6.60
C GLY A 178 0.65 -12.35 7.77
N ALA A 179 1.80 -13.03 7.74
CA ALA A 179 2.16 -14.05 8.76
C ALA A 179 2.22 -13.50 10.20
N TYR A 180 2.37 -12.19 10.38
CA TYR A 180 2.47 -11.52 11.68
C TYR A 180 1.30 -10.56 11.94
N GLY A 181 0.15 -10.82 11.32
CA GLY A 181 -1.03 -9.98 11.48
C GLY A 181 -1.49 -9.85 12.94
N MET A 182 -1.80 -8.63 13.37
CA MET A 182 -2.33 -8.30 14.68
C MET A 182 -3.68 -7.59 14.55
N ASN A 183 -4.57 -7.79 15.51
CA ASN A 183 -5.83 -7.06 15.56
C ASN A 183 -5.67 -5.69 16.26
N GLU A 184 -6.76 -4.94 16.35
CA GLU A 184 -6.82 -3.59 16.91
C GLU A 184 -6.45 -3.51 18.39
N LEU A 185 -6.63 -4.60 19.13
CA LEU A 185 -6.22 -4.72 20.54
C LEU A 185 -4.72 -5.04 20.67
N GLN A 186 -4.21 -5.92 19.83
CA GLN A 186 -2.84 -6.42 19.93
C GLN A 186 -1.79 -5.36 19.54
N HIS A 187 -2.10 -4.49 18.58
CA HIS A 187 -1.16 -3.46 18.12
C HIS A 187 -0.73 -2.47 19.21
N PRO A 188 -1.63 -1.78 19.94
CA PRO A 188 -1.22 -0.85 21.00
C PRO A 188 -0.49 -1.58 22.13
N ILE A 189 -0.95 -2.77 22.52
CA ILE A 189 -0.28 -3.59 23.55
C ILE A 189 1.16 -3.94 23.12
N ALA A 190 1.36 -4.30 21.85
CA ALA A 190 2.70 -4.59 21.34
C ALA A 190 3.59 -3.34 21.37
N MET A 191 3.09 -2.18 20.96
CA MET A 191 3.85 -0.92 20.98
C MET A 191 4.28 -0.55 22.41
N GLU A 192 3.38 -0.62 23.39
CA GLU A 192 3.71 -0.39 24.81
C GLU A 192 4.72 -1.42 25.35
N LYS A 193 4.56 -2.69 25.00
CA LYS A 193 5.48 -3.78 25.39
C LYS A 193 6.93 -3.50 24.99
N TYR A 194 7.14 -2.84 23.85
CA TYR A 194 8.48 -2.53 23.35
C TYR A 194 8.98 -1.14 23.74
N GLY A 195 8.37 -0.50 24.73
CA GLY A 195 8.88 0.66 25.44
C GLY A 195 8.27 2.00 25.01
N PHE A 196 7.37 2.01 24.03
CA PHE A 196 6.68 3.24 23.67
C PHE A 196 5.66 3.64 24.71
N HIS A 197 5.52 4.92 24.95
CA HIS A 197 4.54 5.49 25.88
C HIS A 197 3.61 6.47 25.14
N ASN A 198 2.60 7.02 25.83
CA ASN A 198 1.58 7.88 25.22
C ASN A 198 0.93 7.24 23.97
N VAL A 199 0.77 5.91 24.01
CA VAL A 199 0.24 5.16 22.88
C VAL A 199 -1.22 5.52 22.65
N SER A 200 -1.56 5.88 21.43
CA SER A 200 -2.90 6.27 21.03
C SER A 200 -3.27 5.66 19.67
N THR A 201 -4.56 5.42 19.48
CA THR A 201 -5.12 4.93 18.22
C THR A 201 -6.09 5.96 17.65
N SER A 202 -6.00 6.18 16.36
CA SER A 202 -6.99 6.95 15.61
C SER A 202 -7.29 6.26 14.28
N TYR A 203 -8.36 6.69 13.62
CA TYR A 203 -8.80 6.06 12.38
C TYR A 203 -9.08 7.10 11.32
N LEU A 204 -8.59 6.85 10.12
CA LEU A 204 -8.86 7.65 8.94
C LEU A 204 -9.61 6.82 7.90
N THR A 205 -10.68 7.39 7.35
CA THR A 205 -11.40 6.81 6.22
C THR A 205 -10.93 7.43 4.92
N VAL A 206 -10.43 6.60 4.02
CA VAL A 206 -10.10 6.98 2.65
C VAL A 206 -11.23 6.51 1.75
N ASN A 207 -11.89 7.45 1.09
CA ASN A 207 -12.99 7.18 0.16
C ASN A 207 -12.53 7.45 -1.29
N LEU A 208 -12.48 6.41 -2.09
CA LEU A 208 -12.12 6.44 -3.50
C LEU A 208 -13.36 6.09 -4.33
N THR A 209 -14.16 7.09 -4.64
CA THR A 209 -15.39 6.99 -5.45
C THR A 209 -15.24 7.88 -6.68
N PRO A 210 -15.06 7.32 -7.88
CA PRO A 210 -14.85 8.11 -9.10
C PRO A 210 -15.99 9.11 -9.37
N ASP A 211 -17.23 8.71 -9.15
CA ASP A 211 -18.43 9.51 -9.46
C ASP A 211 -18.80 10.55 -8.39
N ASN A 212 -17.97 10.73 -7.36
CA ASN A 212 -18.19 11.75 -6.35
C ASN A 212 -18.03 13.15 -6.94
N PRO A 213 -18.92 14.10 -6.64
CA PRO A 213 -18.80 15.47 -7.16
C PRO A 213 -17.49 16.20 -6.76
N SER A 214 -16.85 15.76 -5.67
CA SER A 214 -15.57 16.30 -5.21
C SER A 214 -14.34 15.64 -5.85
N THR A 215 -14.54 14.56 -6.61
CA THR A 215 -13.46 13.86 -7.31
C THR A 215 -13.19 14.54 -8.65
N THR A 216 -11.93 14.95 -8.89
CA THR A 216 -11.57 15.53 -10.20
C THR A 216 -11.58 14.45 -11.29
N PRO A 217 -11.75 14.81 -12.58
CA PRO A 217 -11.70 13.84 -13.67
C PRO A 217 -10.40 13.03 -13.71
N GLU A 218 -9.27 13.67 -13.45
CA GLU A 218 -7.97 13.03 -13.40
C GLU A 218 -7.90 11.99 -12.26
N ALA A 219 -8.41 12.34 -11.07
CA ALA A 219 -8.47 11.43 -9.94
C ALA A 219 -9.44 10.27 -10.20
N ALA A 220 -10.59 10.53 -10.83
CA ALA A 220 -11.55 9.49 -11.19
C ALA A 220 -10.93 8.46 -12.17
N HIS A 221 -10.30 8.94 -13.24
CA HIS A 221 -9.58 8.08 -14.18
C HIS A 221 -8.46 7.29 -13.50
N ALA A 222 -7.71 7.93 -12.59
CA ALA A 222 -6.66 7.25 -11.83
C ALA A 222 -7.23 6.13 -10.93
N MET A 223 -8.37 6.37 -10.26
CA MET A 223 -9.05 5.36 -9.46
C MET A 223 -9.51 4.16 -10.31
N ILE A 224 -10.15 4.42 -11.44
CA ILE A 224 -10.62 3.37 -12.37
C ILE A 224 -9.43 2.57 -12.90
N ASN A 225 -8.36 3.24 -13.35
CA ASN A 225 -7.17 2.59 -13.89
C ASN A 225 -6.36 1.85 -12.83
N ALA A 226 -6.34 2.28 -11.57
CA ALA A 226 -5.70 1.54 -10.49
C ALA A 226 -6.35 0.15 -10.27
N HIS A 227 -7.66 0.06 -10.36
CA HIS A 227 -8.38 -1.22 -10.33
C HIS A 227 -8.12 -2.07 -11.56
N ARG A 228 -8.10 -1.44 -12.77
CA ARG A 228 -7.69 -2.13 -14.02
C ARG A 228 -6.34 -2.78 -13.85
N GLN A 229 -5.36 -2.01 -13.39
CA GLN A 229 -4.00 -2.50 -13.25
C GLN A 229 -3.88 -3.62 -12.22
N THR A 230 -4.62 -3.54 -11.10
CA THR A 230 -4.69 -4.64 -10.12
C THR A 230 -5.17 -5.94 -10.76
N SER A 231 -6.19 -5.88 -11.61
CA SER A 231 -6.70 -7.06 -12.32
C SER A 231 -5.69 -7.58 -13.36
N LEU A 232 -5.01 -6.69 -14.07
CA LEU A 232 -3.98 -7.08 -15.06
C LEU A 232 -2.74 -7.68 -14.39
N ASP A 233 -2.33 -7.18 -13.23
CA ASP A 233 -1.22 -7.75 -12.46
C ASP A 233 -1.58 -9.15 -11.96
N ALA A 234 -2.80 -9.35 -11.44
CA ALA A 234 -3.25 -10.68 -11.02
C ALA A 234 -3.18 -11.69 -12.19
N ILE A 235 -3.60 -11.29 -13.40
CA ILE A 235 -3.44 -12.11 -14.60
C ILE A 235 -1.96 -12.35 -14.94
N GLY A 236 -1.14 -11.31 -14.80
CA GLY A 236 0.30 -11.39 -15.06
C GLY A 236 1.01 -12.39 -14.12
N PHE A 237 0.61 -12.48 -12.87
CA PHE A 237 1.17 -13.45 -11.93
C PHE A 237 0.87 -14.89 -12.29
N LEU A 238 -0.26 -15.19 -12.95
CA LEU A 238 -0.57 -16.55 -13.41
C LEU A 238 0.50 -17.12 -14.34
N THR A 239 1.17 -16.29 -15.15
CA THR A 239 2.26 -16.72 -16.02
C THR A 239 3.48 -17.23 -15.26
N ARG A 240 3.61 -16.90 -13.97
CA ARG A 240 4.71 -17.30 -13.11
C ARG A 240 4.31 -18.45 -12.17
N ILE A 241 3.15 -18.33 -11.53
CA ILE A 241 2.74 -19.25 -10.48
C ILE A 241 1.92 -20.45 -10.99
N ALA A 242 1.30 -20.32 -12.18
CA ALA A 242 0.36 -21.31 -12.73
C ALA A 242 0.56 -21.54 -14.25
N ALA A 243 1.81 -21.39 -14.75
CA ALA A 243 2.14 -21.55 -16.18
C ALA A 243 1.80 -22.93 -16.75
N ASP A 244 1.69 -23.94 -15.89
CA ASP A 244 1.25 -25.29 -16.23
C ASP A 244 -0.28 -25.46 -16.26
N LEU A 245 -1.02 -24.47 -15.75
CA LEU A 245 -2.49 -24.49 -15.66
C LEU A 245 -3.17 -23.52 -16.61
N VAL A 246 -2.45 -22.57 -17.19
CA VAL A 246 -2.99 -21.56 -18.11
C VAL A 246 -2.13 -21.47 -19.37
N THR A 247 -2.78 -21.27 -20.51
CA THR A 247 -2.11 -21.08 -21.80
C THR A 247 -1.86 -19.58 -22.06
N PRO A 248 -0.89 -19.22 -22.92
CA PRO A 248 -0.69 -17.83 -23.35
C PRO A 248 -1.95 -17.21 -23.97
N ASP A 249 -2.72 -17.96 -24.76
CA ASP A 249 -3.95 -17.48 -25.40
C ASP A 249 -5.03 -17.17 -24.34
N GLU A 250 -5.16 -17.96 -23.29
CA GLU A 250 -6.07 -17.69 -22.17
C GLU A 250 -5.66 -16.43 -21.40
N ILE A 251 -4.36 -16.21 -21.18
CA ILE A 251 -3.82 -14.99 -20.57
C ILE A 251 -4.15 -13.76 -21.42
N ASP A 252 -3.97 -13.83 -22.70
CA ASP A 252 -4.24 -12.71 -23.62
C ASP A 252 -5.76 -12.43 -23.68
N GLU A 253 -6.60 -13.45 -23.68
CA GLU A 253 -8.05 -13.29 -23.62
C GLU A 253 -8.52 -12.66 -22.30
N LEU A 254 -7.99 -13.09 -21.15
CA LEU A 254 -8.27 -12.47 -19.85
C LEU A 254 -7.92 -10.98 -19.86
N ARG A 255 -6.72 -10.63 -20.38
CA ARG A 255 -6.30 -9.23 -20.50
C ARG A 255 -7.24 -8.42 -21.39
N ARG A 256 -7.65 -8.99 -22.53
CA ARG A 256 -8.58 -8.36 -23.46
C ARG A 256 -9.92 -8.06 -22.78
N ILE A 257 -10.47 -9.02 -22.04
CA ILE A 257 -11.73 -8.89 -21.34
C ILE A 257 -11.63 -7.79 -20.26
N VAL A 258 -10.61 -7.82 -19.43
CA VAL A 258 -10.37 -6.81 -18.38
C VAL A 258 -10.27 -5.42 -19.01
N ASN A 259 -9.44 -5.24 -20.03
CA ASN A 259 -9.27 -3.94 -20.68
C ASN A 259 -10.62 -3.43 -21.23
N ALA A 260 -11.38 -4.26 -21.93
CA ALA A 260 -12.66 -3.87 -22.51
C ALA A 260 -13.68 -3.40 -21.44
N ARG A 261 -13.71 -4.03 -20.27
CA ARG A 261 -14.57 -3.61 -19.14
C ARG A 261 -14.19 -2.24 -18.59
N TYR A 262 -12.92 -2.03 -18.37
CA TYR A 262 -12.44 -0.77 -17.81
C TYR A 262 -12.49 0.37 -18.85
N ASP A 263 -12.29 0.08 -20.14
CA ASP A 263 -12.54 1.05 -21.22
C ASP A 263 -14.02 1.47 -21.25
N LYS A 264 -14.94 0.50 -21.11
CA LYS A 264 -16.36 0.79 -20.98
C LYS A 264 -16.66 1.64 -19.74
N ARG A 265 -16.01 1.34 -18.58
CA ARG A 265 -16.20 2.13 -17.34
C ARG A 265 -15.72 3.58 -17.50
N ILE A 266 -14.60 3.79 -18.16
CA ILE A 266 -14.09 5.13 -18.47
C ILE A 266 -15.04 5.86 -19.42
N ALA A 267 -15.47 5.21 -20.49
CA ALA A 267 -16.41 5.81 -21.45
C ALA A 267 -17.75 6.24 -20.79
N LEU A 268 -18.27 5.43 -19.87
CA LEU A 268 -19.47 5.78 -19.09
C LEU A 268 -19.20 7.00 -18.19
N TYR A 269 -18.06 7.05 -17.51
CA TYR A 269 -17.68 8.20 -16.71
C TYR A 269 -17.59 9.48 -17.54
N ASP A 270 -16.92 9.43 -18.69
CA ASP A 270 -16.75 10.57 -19.60
C ASP A 270 -18.10 11.03 -20.21
N ALA A 271 -19.05 10.10 -20.37
CA ALA A 271 -20.42 10.41 -20.78
C ALA A 271 -21.31 10.95 -19.64
N GLY A 272 -20.80 11.02 -18.40
CA GLY A 272 -21.56 11.44 -17.23
C GLY A 272 -22.51 10.38 -16.67
N GLU A 273 -22.39 9.12 -17.13
CA GLU A 273 -23.17 7.98 -16.67
C GLU A 273 -22.58 7.37 -15.41
N LYS A 274 -23.13 7.73 -14.26
CA LYS A 274 -22.62 7.33 -12.94
C LYS A 274 -22.85 5.84 -12.68
N GLN A 275 -21.83 5.18 -12.17
CA GLN A 275 -21.82 3.76 -11.78
C GLN A 275 -21.73 3.54 -10.27
N TRP A 276 -21.28 4.56 -9.52
CA TRP A 276 -21.13 4.57 -8.07
C TRP A 276 -20.29 3.40 -7.51
N ASP A 277 -19.35 2.89 -8.31
CA ASP A 277 -18.30 2.04 -7.79
C ASP A 277 -17.48 2.79 -6.75
N THR A 278 -17.11 2.09 -5.69
CA THR A 278 -16.42 2.74 -4.59
C THR A 278 -15.45 1.79 -3.91
N THR A 279 -14.34 2.34 -3.46
CA THR A 279 -13.42 1.70 -2.54
C THR A 279 -13.25 2.58 -1.31
N VAL A 280 -13.68 2.08 -0.16
CA VAL A 280 -13.50 2.75 1.13
C VAL A 280 -12.52 1.93 1.94
N CYS A 281 -11.46 2.54 2.45
CA CYS A 281 -10.49 1.91 3.33
C CYS A 281 -10.49 2.61 4.68
N LEU A 282 -10.65 1.84 5.77
CA LEU A 282 -10.43 2.30 7.13
C LEU A 282 -8.99 2.01 7.52
N THR A 283 -8.20 3.05 7.70
CA THR A 283 -6.80 2.96 8.13
C THR A 283 -6.71 3.29 9.61
N MET A 284 -6.20 2.34 10.41
CA MET A 284 -5.80 2.61 11.79
C MET A 284 -4.44 3.31 11.80
N ILE A 285 -4.34 4.37 12.57
CA ILE A 285 -3.11 5.10 12.83
C ILE A 285 -2.78 4.91 14.31
N LEU A 286 -1.74 4.15 14.58
CA LEU A 286 -1.20 3.95 15.91
C LEU A 286 -0.01 4.89 16.09
N ARG A 287 0.00 5.67 17.15
CA ARG A 287 1.05 6.63 17.52
C ARG A 287 1.58 6.30 18.92
N GLY A 288 2.89 6.25 19.07
CA GLY A 288 3.57 6.13 20.37
C GLY A 288 4.82 6.99 20.39
N GLU A 289 5.32 7.31 21.58
CA GLU A 289 6.50 8.15 21.80
C GLU A 289 7.60 7.34 22.49
N LYS A 290 8.87 7.59 22.11
CA LYS A 290 10.06 7.04 22.78
C LYS A 290 10.41 7.82 24.02
#